data_bb372a118b3fcc3aece5fb8449799585
#
_entry.id   bb372a118b3fcc3aece5fb8449799585
#
_cell.length_a   1.000
_cell.length_b   1.000
_cell.length_c   1.000
_cell.angle_alpha   90.00
_cell.angle_beta   90.00
_cell.angle_gamma   90.00
#
_symmetry.space_group_name_H-M   'P 1'
#
loop_
_entity.id
_entity.type
_entity.pdbx_description
1 polymer ?
#
loop_
_entity_poly.entity_id
_entity_poly.type
_entity_poly.pdbx_seq_one_letter_code
_entity_poly.pdbx_strand_id
1 'polypeptide(L)'
;MARQNYLFTSESVSEGHPDKVCDRISDEIVDMIYREARKQGDDALWKVRVACETLTTTNRVVIAGEVRVPDTFFKKDKAGNVVTDDAGEPVIAPGRFRSAARRAIRDIGYEQDGFHWKTCRIDVLLHAQSAHIAQGVDSASDAQGAEGAGDQGIMFGY
;
A
#
# COMPACT_ATOMS: atom_id res chain seq x y z
N MET A 1 28.73 -5.14 32.06
CA MET A 1 29.47 -3.94 31.60
C MET A 1 28.83 -3.48 30.29
N ALA A 2 28.43 -2.22 30.19
CA ALA A 2 27.95 -1.69 28.93
C ALA A 2 29.11 -1.65 27.91
N ARG A 3 28.92 -2.14 26.70
CA ARG A 3 29.90 -1.98 25.61
C ARG A 3 30.04 -0.49 25.30
N GLN A 4 31.24 0.05 25.43
CA GLN A 4 31.51 1.45 25.13
C GLN A 4 31.84 1.69 23.65
N ASN A 5 32.27 0.65 22.92
CA ASN A 5 32.60 0.73 21.50
C ASN A 5 31.94 -0.44 20.75
N TYR A 6 31.25 -0.16 19.67
CA TYR A 6 30.69 -1.15 18.76
C TYR A 6 30.72 -0.62 17.32
N LEU A 7 30.77 -1.54 16.37
CA LEU A 7 30.65 -1.22 14.96
C LEU A 7 29.18 -1.26 14.57
N PHE A 8 28.69 -0.16 14.02
CA PHE A 8 27.35 -0.09 13.43
C PHE A 8 27.50 0.05 11.91
N THR A 9 26.73 -0.73 11.16
CA THR A 9 26.68 -0.65 9.69
C THR A 9 25.24 -0.40 9.24
N SER A 10 25.07 0.39 8.21
CA SER A 10 23.80 0.57 7.52
C SER A 10 23.99 0.43 6.02
N GLU A 11 22.93 0.07 5.34
CA GLU A 11 22.92 -0.20 3.90
C GLU A 11 21.75 0.56 3.26
N SER A 12 21.98 1.07 2.06
CA SER A 12 20.95 1.73 1.26
C SER A 12 21.17 1.43 -0.21
N VAL A 13 20.09 1.25 -0.94
CA VAL A 13 20.11 1.01 -2.39
C VAL A 13 19.83 2.29 -3.18
N SER A 14 20.33 2.35 -4.43
CA SER A 14 20.11 3.47 -5.33
C SER A 14 18.70 3.51 -5.89
N GLU A 15 18.31 4.64 -6.46
CA GLU A 15 16.97 4.92 -6.99
C GLU A 15 16.43 3.87 -7.97
N GLY A 16 17.28 3.35 -8.85
CA GLY A 16 16.92 2.35 -9.85
C GLY A 16 16.90 0.91 -9.34
N HIS A 17 17.26 0.65 -8.07
CA HIS A 17 17.22 -0.68 -7.51
C HIS A 17 15.77 -1.20 -7.42
N PRO A 18 15.48 -2.49 -7.72
CA PRO A 18 14.12 -3.03 -7.65
C PRO A 18 13.40 -2.76 -6.32
N ASP A 19 14.09 -2.89 -5.20
CA ASP A 19 13.51 -2.63 -3.86
C ASP A 19 13.08 -1.17 -3.73
N LYS A 20 13.91 -0.23 -4.20
CA LYS A 20 13.57 1.19 -4.19
C LYS A 20 12.41 1.53 -5.13
N VAL A 21 12.31 0.84 -6.27
CA VAL A 21 11.15 0.95 -7.17
C VAL A 21 9.88 0.46 -6.47
N CYS A 22 9.96 -0.64 -5.72
CA CYS A 22 8.85 -1.15 -4.93
C CYS A 22 8.41 -0.14 -3.86
N ASP A 23 9.33 0.42 -3.09
CA ASP A 23 9.07 1.47 -2.10
C ASP A 23 8.35 2.66 -2.74
N ARG A 24 8.89 3.17 -3.86
CA ARG A 24 8.30 4.32 -4.56
C ARG A 24 6.89 4.05 -5.08
N ILE A 25 6.61 2.83 -5.52
CA ILE A 25 5.25 2.45 -5.95
C ILE A 25 4.31 2.38 -4.75
N SER A 26 4.73 1.76 -3.65
CA SER A 26 3.94 1.68 -2.42
C SER A 26 3.65 3.06 -1.84
N ASP A 27 4.65 3.95 -1.77
CA ASP A 27 4.50 5.34 -1.34
C ASP A 27 3.48 6.10 -2.20
N GLU A 28 3.58 6.00 -3.53
CA GLU A 28 2.64 6.69 -4.44
C GLU A 28 1.20 6.20 -4.28
N ILE A 29 1.02 4.91 -3.93
CA ILE A 29 -0.29 4.34 -3.64
C ILE A 29 -0.83 4.87 -2.31
N VAL A 30 -0.03 4.87 -1.26
CA VAL A 30 -0.40 5.44 0.05
C VAL A 30 -0.82 6.90 -0.12
N ASP A 31 0.02 7.70 -0.73
CA ASP A 31 -0.23 9.10 -1.02
C ASP A 31 -1.53 9.33 -1.81
N MET A 32 -1.76 8.52 -2.83
CA MET A 32 -2.97 8.59 -3.65
C MET A 32 -4.23 8.34 -2.80
N ILE A 33 -4.20 7.36 -1.92
CA ILE A 33 -5.33 7.00 -1.07
C ILE A 33 -5.59 8.11 -0.06
N TYR A 34 -4.57 8.60 0.64
CA TYR A 34 -4.71 9.69 1.61
C TYR A 34 -5.16 11.01 0.95
N ARG A 35 -4.65 11.35 -0.23
CA ARG A 35 -5.12 12.51 -1.00
C ARG A 35 -6.61 12.41 -1.35
N GLU A 36 -7.10 11.21 -1.63
CA GLU A 36 -8.53 11.01 -1.93
C GLU A 36 -9.39 11.06 -0.68
N ALA A 37 -8.95 10.42 0.42
CA ALA A 37 -9.65 10.45 1.69
C ALA A 37 -9.78 11.87 2.23
N ARG A 38 -8.73 12.68 2.12
CA ARG A 38 -8.74 14.08 2.56
C ARG A 38 -9.84 14.93 1.92
N LYS A 39 -10.24 14.60 0.69
CA LYS A 39 -11.35 15.31 0.02
C LYS A 39 -12.71 15.04 0.66
N GLN A 40 -12.82 13.95 1.45
CA GLN A 40 -14.03 13.56 2.15
C GLN A 40 -14.06 14.04 3.60
N GLY A 41 -12.98 14.65 4.10
CA GLY A 41 -12.85 15.21 5.43
C GLY A 41 -11.94 14.39 6.36
N ASP A 42 -11.72 14.92 7.56
CA ASP A 42 -10.78 14.34 8.52
C ASP A 42 -11.21 12.95 9.02
N ASP A 43 -12.52 12.73 9.21
CA ASP A 43 -13.03 11.40 9.61
C ASP A 43 -12.68 10.31 8.60
N ALA A 44 -12.65 10.64 7.31
CA ALA A 44 -12.27 9.71 6.26
C ALA A 44 -10.76 9.39 6.30
N LEU A 45 -9.93 10.40 6.64
CA LEU A 45 -8.49 10.21 6.81
C LEU A 45 -8.17 9.21 7.91
N TRP A 46 -8.81 9.35 9.07
CA TRP A 46 -8.58 8.46 10.21
C TRP A 46 -9.03 7.01 9.97
N LYS A 47 -9.96 6.80 9.05
CA LYS A 47 -10.46 5.47 8.68
C LYS A 47 -9.59 4.75 7.67
N VAL A 48 -8.70 5.44 6.96
CA VAL A 48 -7.82 4.81 5.95
C VAL A 48 -6.82 3.89 6.61
N ARG A 49 -6.64 2.70 6.02
CA ARG A 49 -5.56 1.75 6.34
C ARG A 49 -4.99 1.23 5.03
N VAL A 50 -3.68 1.15 4.94
CA VAL A 50 -3.00 0.71 3.72
C VAL A 50 -1.88 -0.24 4.09
N ALA A 51 -2.09 -1.53 3.88
CA ALA A 51 -1.05 -2.54 3.84
C ALA A 51 -0.85 -2.91 2.36
N CYS A 52 0.14 -2.31 1.73
CA CYS A 52 0.39 -2.44 0.29
C CYS A 52 1.82 -2.91 0.05
N GLU A 53 1.95 -4.18 -0.30
CA GLU A 53 3.20 -4.83 -0.64
C GLU A 53 3.42 -4.79 -2.14
N THR A 54 4.63 -4.43 -2.56
CA THR A 54 5.00 -4.38 -3.97
C THR A 54 6.20 -5.27 -4.26
N LEU A 55 6.12 -6.00 -5.37
CA LEU A 55 7.23 -6.77 -5.91
C LEU A 55 7.46 -6.37 -7.36
N THR A 56 8.72 -6.18 -7.73
CA THR A 56 9.12 -5.90 -9.11
C THR A 56 10.08 -6.96 -9.65
N THR A 57 9.92 -7.30 -10.91
CA THR A 57 10.83 -8.16 -11.68
C THR A 57 10.80 -7.73 -13.14
N THR A 58 11.56 -8.40 -14.00
CA THR A 58 11.61 -8.10 -15.44
C THR A 58 10.22 -7.93 -16.02
N ASN A 59 9.94 -6.75 -16.53
CA ASN A 59 8.69 -6.34 -17.18
C ASN A 59 7.40 -6.59 -16.38
N ARG A 60 7.49 -6.74 -15.05
CA ARG A 60 6.33 -7.03 -14.21
C ARG A 60 6.40 -6.37 -12.84
N VAL A 61 5.24 -5.89 -12.39
CA VAL A 61 4.97 -5.40 -11.04
C VAL A 61 3.79 -6.16 -10.47
N VAL A 62 3.88 -6.59 -9.22
CA VAL A 62 2.76 -7.16 -8.45
C VAL A 62 2.53 -6.26 -7.25
N ILE A 63 1.27 -5.86 -7.05
CA ILE A 63 0.81 -5.05 -5.91
C ILE A 63 -0.21 -5.90 -5.17
N ALA A 64 0.08 -6.27 -3.94
CA ALA A 64 -0.76 -7.14 -3.14
C ALA A 64 -0.97 -6.56 -1.74
N GLY A 65 -1.93 -7.10 -0.98
CA GLY A 65 -2.19 -6.73 0.39
C GLY A 65 -3.63 -6.34 0.67
N GLU A 66 -3.85 -5.67 1.80
CA GLU A 66 -5.18 -5.28 2.26
C GLU A 66 -5.28 -3.77 2.46
N VAL A 67 -6.42 -3.20 2.10
CA VAL A 67 -6.65 -1.76 2.21
C VAL A 67 -8.06 -1.45 2.72
N ARG A 68 -8.16 -0.43 3.59
CA ARG A 68 -9.42 0.24 3.92
C ARG A 68 -9.39 1.63 3.29
N VAL A 69 -10.20 1.81 2.28
CA VAL A 69 -10.14 2.96 1.37
C VAL A 69 -11.52 3.56 1.12
N PRO A 70 -11.60 4.82 0.68
CA PRO A 70 -12.85 5.42 0.24
C PRO A 70 -13.53 4.66 -0.90
N ASP A 71 -14.86 4.75 -0.99
CA ASP A 71 -15.68 4.05 -1.99
C ASP A 71 -15.30 4.32 -3.44
N THR A 72 -14.59 5.40 -3.70
CA THR A 72 -14.06 5.75 -5.03
C THR A 72 -13.00 4.79 -5.56
N PHE A 73 -12.49 3.90 -4.71
CA PHE A 73 -11.52 2.87 -5.07
C PHE A 73 -12.15 1.51 -5.38
N PHE A 74 -13.44 1.33 -5.12
CA PHE A 74 -14.12 0.09 -5.42
C PHE A 74 -14.67 0.05 -6.85
N LYS A 75 -14.76 -1.16 -7.38
CA LYS A 75 -15.40 -1.42 -8.67
C LYS A 75 -16.88 -1.12 -8.56
N LYS A 76 -17.43 -0.44 -9.57
CA LYS A 76 -18.87 -0.14 -9.65
C LYS A 76 -19.49 -0.81 -10.86
N ASP A 77 -20.75 -1.22 -10.70
CA ASP A 77 -21.58 -1.70 -11.79
C ASP A 77 -22.12 -0.54 -12.66
N LYS A 78 -22.92 -0.88 -13.67
CA LYS A 78 -23.52 0.14 -14.57
C LYS A 78 -24.53 1.06 -13.88
N ALA A 79 -25.07 0.64 -12.74
CA ALA A 79 -26.02 1.42 -11.93
C ALA A 79 -25.29 2.29 -10.87
N GLY A 80 -23.97 2.16 -10.73
CA GLY A 80 -23.15 2.90 -9.78
C GLY A 80 -22.99 2.21 -8.41
N ASN A 81 -23.53 0.99 -8.22
CA ASN A 81 -23.40 0.24 -6.97
C ASN A 81 -22.01 -0.39 -6.89
N VAL A 82 -21.48 -0.52 -5.67
CA VAL A 82 -20.22 -1.25 -5.41
C VAL A 82 -20.40 -2.72 -5.73
N VAL A 83 -19.49 -3.28 -6.50
CA VAL A 83 -19.44 -4.73 -6.82
C VAL A 83 -18.79 -5.46 -5.67
N THR A 84 -19.40 -6.55 -5.22
CA THR A 84 -18.84 -7.45 -4.21
C THR A 84 -18.41 -8.78 -4.86
N ASP A 85 -17.51 -9.49 -4.18
CA ASP A 85 -17.10 -10.84 -4.53
C ASP A 85 -18.07 -11.90 -3.96
N ASP A 86 -17.72 -13.19 -4.11
CA ASP A 86 -18.52 -14.31 -3.62
C ASP A 86 -18.61 -14.37 -2.06
N ALA A 87 -17.68 -13.71 -1.36
CA ALA A 87 -17.70 -13.56 0.09
C ALA A 87 -18.49 -12.33 0.56
N GLY A 88 -18.99 -11.51 -0.37
CA GLY A 88 -19.69 -10.26 -0.09
C GLY A 88 -18.78 -9.07 0.17
N GLU A 89 -17.46 -9.20 -0.02
CA GLU A 89 -16.50 -8.13 0.19
C GLU A 89 -16.38 -7.22 -1.03
N PRO A 90 -16.18 -5.89 -0.83
CA PRO A 90 -16.05 -4.94 -1.92
C PRO A 90 -14.84 -5.21 -2.80
N VAL A 91 -15.02 -5.26 -4.10
CA VAL A 91 -13.95 -5.52 -5.07
C VAL A 91 -13.19 -4.24 -5.40
N ILE A 92 -11.87 -4.25 -5.20
CA ILE A 92 -10.97 -3.14 -5.54
C ILE A 92 -10.92 -2.92 -7.07
N ALA A 93 -11.05 -1.66 -7.50
CA ALA A 93 -10.87 -1.27 -8.90
C ALA A 93 -9.38 -1.06 -9.22
N PRO A 94 -8.74 -1.89 -10.06
CA PRO A 94 -7.29 -1.89 -10.22
C PRO A 94 -6.74 -0.68 -11.02
N GLY A 95 -7.59 0.08 -11.71
CA GLY A 95 -7.17 1.10 -12.66
C GLY A 95 -6.33 2.22 -12.05
N ARG A 96 -6.76 2.74 -10.90
CA ARG A 96 -6.06 3.83 -10.19
C ARG A 96 -4.70 3.38 -9.67
N PHE A 97 -4.62 2.17 -9.13
CA PHE A 97 -3.38 1.56 -8.62
C PHE A 97 -2.37 1.34 -9.75
N ARG A 98 -2.82 0.80 -10.89
CA ARG A 98 -1.97 0.67 -12.08
C ARG A 98 -1.45 2.03 -12.56
N SER A 99 -2.29 3.07 -12.53
CA SER A 99 -1.89 4.41 -12.94
C SER A 99 -0.88 5.03 -11.98
N ALA A 100 -1.03 4.82 -10.66
CA ALA A 100 -0.09 5.26 -9.65
C ALA A 100 1.28 4.59 -9.84
N ALA A 101 1.31 3.26 -9.96
CA ALA A 101 2.52 2.50 -10.22
C ALA A 101 3.25 2.97 -11.50
N ARG A 102 2.51 3.18 -12.60
CA ARG A 102 3.10 3.71 -13.85
C ARG A 102 3.71 5.10 -13.68
N ARG A 103 3.09 5.97 -12.90
CA ARG A 103 3.67 7.28 -12.60
C ARG A 103 4.99 7.14 -11.83
N ALA A 104 5.00 6.35 -10.76
CA ALA A 104 6.20 6.11 -9.97
C ALA A 104 7.36 5.58 -10.83
N ILE A 105 7.09 4.56 -11.67
CA ILE A 105 8.09 3.97 -12.57
C ILE A 105 8.59 5.00 -13.59
N ARG A 106 7.70 5.82 -14.15
CA ARG A 106 8.06 6.88 -15.10
C ARG A 106 8.90 7.96 -14.43
N ASP A 107 8.52 8.37 -13.22
CA ASP A 107 9.18 9.46 -12.49
C ASP A 107 10.60 9.06 -12.02
N ILE A 108 10.85 7.76 -11.84
CA ILE A 108 12.19 7.17 -11.66
C ILE A 108 13.00 7.22 -12.97
N GLY A 109 12.34 7.21 -14.13
CA GLY A 109 12.98 7.26 -15.44
C GLY A 109 13.13 5.90 -16.14
N TYR A 110 12.37 4.88 -15.75
CA TYR A 110 12.43 3.57 -16.40
C TYR A 110 11.75 3.54 -17.76
N GLU A 111 12.56 3.62 -18.81
CA GLU A 111 12.17 3.56 -20.23
C GLU A 111 13.10 2.64 -21.04
N GLN A 112 13.46 1.49 -20.48
CA GLN A 112 14.41 0.56 -21.09
C GLN A 112 13.77 -0.79 -21.44
N ASP A 113 14.45 -1.54 -22.31
CA ASP A 113 14.08 -2.93 -22.57
C ASP A 113 14.11 -3.75 -21.28
N GLY A 114 13.06 -4.58 -21.10
CA GLY A 114 12.90 -5.39 -19.90
C GLY A 114 12.21 -4.71 -18.73
N PHE A 115 12.14 -3.36 -18.68
CA PHE A 115 11.32 -2.63 -17.71
C PHE A 115 11.00 -1.22 -18.19
N HIS A 116 9.75 -1.01 -18.60
CA HIS A 116 9.30 0.27 -19.16
C HIS A 116 7.93 0.64 -18.60
N TRP A 117 7.77 1.87 -18.12
CA TRP A 117 6.55 2.32 -17.46
C TRP A 117 5.25 2.17 -18.29
N LYS A 118 5.33 2.25 -19.65
CA LYS A 118 4.16 2.06 -20.52
C LYS A 118 3.75 0.61 -20.67
N THR A 119 4.74 -0.30 -20.78
CA THR A 119 4.53 -1.67 -21.27
C THR A 119 4.64 -2.72 -20.17
N CYS A 120 5.27 -2.44 -19.02
CA CYS A 120 5.37 -3.41 -17.94
C CYS A 120 3.96 -3.88 -17.51
N ARG A 121 3.83 -5.16 -17.24
CA ARG A 121 2.60 -5.73 -16.68
C ARG A 121 2.47 -5.34 -15.23
N ILE A 122 1.29 -4.87 -14.83
CA ILE A 122 0.98 -4.53 -13.44
C ILE A 122 -0.23 -5.34 -12.99
N ASP A 123 0.00 -6.28 -12.10
CA ASP A 123 -1.02 -7.09 -11.45
C ASP A 123 -1.38 -6.44 -10.11
N VAL A 124 -2.67 -6.22 -9.86
CA VAL A 124 -3.19 -5.64 -8.62
C VAL A 124 -4.03 -6.71 -7.94
N LEU A 125 -3.55 -7.16 -6.80
CA LEU A 125 -4.10 -8.23 -5.95
C LEU A 125 -4.47 -7.66 -4.56
N LEU A 126 -4.92 -6.40 -4.53
CA LEU A 126 -5.39 -5.76 -3.31
C LEU A 126 -6.82 -6.20 -2.98
N HIS A 127 -7.06 -6.44 -1.70
CA HIS A 127 -8.36 -6.77 -1.15
C HIS A 127 -8.85 -5.68 -0.17
N ALA A 128 -10.15 -5.62 0.08
CA ALA A 128 -10.67 -4.85 1.19
C ALA A 128 -10.16 -5.45 2.51
N GLN A 129 -9.88 -4.60 3.50
CA GLN A 129 -9.41 -5.06 4.81
C GLN A 129 -10.44 -5.95 5.47
N SER A 130 -10.01 -7.12 5.97
CA SER A 130 -10.89 -8.05 6.65
C SER A 130 -11.51 -7.46 7.92
N ALA A 131 -12.76 -7.82 8.22
CA ALA A 131 -13.48 -7.35 9.40
C ALA A 131 -12.76 -7.71 10.72
N HIS A 132 -12.02 -8.83 10.77
CA HIS A 132 -11.27 -9.26 11.95
C HIS A 132 -10.10 -8.33 12.27
N ILE A 133 -9.34 -7.90 11.27
CA ILE A 133 -8.22 -6.95 11.45
C ILE A 133 -8.77 -5.58 11.82
N ALA A 134 -9.85 -5.13 11.16
CA ALA A 134 -10.51 -3.88 11.50
C ALA A 134 -10.96 -3.84 12.95
N GLN A 135 -11.57 -4.92 13.47
CA GLN A 135 -12.00 -5.04 14.86
C GLN A 135 -10.83 -4.94 15.85
N GLY A 136 -9.67 -5.55 15.54
CA GLY A 136 -8.49 -5.50 16.40
C GLY A 136 -7.89 -4.09 16.50
N VAL A 137 -7.89 -3.34 15.40
CA VAL A 137 -7.38 -1.96 15.36
C VAL A 137 -8.38 -0.96 15.95
N ASP A 138 -9.67 -1.09 15.63
CA ASP A 138 -10.70 -0.15 16.06
C ASP A 138 -11.08 -0.34 17.54
N SER A 139 -11.06 -1.58 18.09
CA SER A 139 -11.35 -1.84 19.50
C SER A 139 -10.23 -1.42 20.48
N ALA A 140 -9.00 -1.32 20.02
CA ALA A 140 -7.90 -0.81 20.83
C ALA A 140 -8.05 0.70 21.13
N SER A 141 -8.77 1.45 20.28
CA SER A 141 -9.03 2.88 20.48
C SER A 141 -10.06 3.17 21.59
N ASP A 142 -10.95 2.20 21.92
CA ASP A 142 -12.07 2.44 22.82
C ASP A 142 -11.72 2.30 24.32
N ALA A 143 -10.67 1.57 24.68
CA ALA A 143 -10.39 1.26 26.09
C ALA A 143 -9.44 2.22 26.81
N GLN A 144 -8.51 2.90 26.11
CA GLN A 144 -7.52 3.83 26.73
C GLN A 144 -7.05 4.96 25.81
N GLY A 145 -7.65 5.21 24.67
CA GLY A 145 -7.24 6.26 23.73
C GLY A 145 -5.89 6.01 23.04
N ALA A 146 -5.36 4.79 23.13
CA ALA A 146 -4.12 4.40 22.44
C ALA A 146 -4.44 3.54 21.21
N GLU A 147 -4.05 4.00 20.05
CA GLU A 147 -4.15 3.24 18.80
C GLU A 147 -3.17 2.07 18.84
N GLY A 148 -3.67 0.86 18.52
CA GLY A 148 -2.83 -0.33 18.44
C GLY A 148 -1.96 -0.34 17.18
N ALA A 149 -0.75 -0.92 17.28
CA ALA A 149 0.17 -1.07 16.16
C ALA A 149 -0.26 -2.16 15.14
N GLY A 150 -1.41 -2.79 15.35
CA GLY A 150 -1.85 -3.94 14.56
C GLY A 150 -0.96 -5.15 14.80
N ASP A 151 -0.31 -5.65 13.76
CA ASP A 151 0.65 -6.76 13.79
C ASP A 151 2.12 -6.30 13.61
N GLN A 152 2.34 -4.99 13.59
CA GLN A 152 3.67 -4.42 13.36
C GLN A 152 4.51 -4.38 14.62
N GLY A 153 5.82 -4.57 14.48
CA GLY A 153 6.77 -4.49 15.57
C GLY A 153 8.20 -4.31 15.08
N ILE A 154 9.05 -3.82 15.97
CA ILE A 154 10.50 -3.75 15.76
C ILE A 154 11.20 -4.37 16.95
N MET A 155 12.19 -5.21 16.68
CA MET A 155 13.01 -5.85 17.71
C MET A 155 14.49 -5.64 17.42
N PHE A 156 15.25 -5.37 18.48
CA PHE A 156 16.70 -5.32 18.43
C PHE A 156 17.25 -6.40 19.34
N GLY A 157 18.04 -7.32 18.77
CA GLY A 157 18.72 -8.38 19.51
C GLY A 157 20.24 -8.18 19.51
N TYR A 158 20.91 -8.48 20.64
CA TYR A 158 22.37 -8.64 20.74
C TYR A 158 22.75 -9.66 21.78
#